data_459dddfca03cabda2c030fbe8c87bb30
#
_entry.id   459dddfca03cabda2c030fbe8c87bb30
#
_cell.length_a   1.000
_cell.length_b   1.000
_cell.length_c   1.000
_cell.angle_alpha   90.00
_cell.angle_beta   90.00
_cell.angle_gamma   90.00
#
_symmetry.space_group_name_H-M   'P 1'
#
loop_
_entity.id
_entity.type
_entity.pdbx_description
1 polymer ?
#
loop_
_entity_poly.entity_id
_entity_poly.type
_entity_poly.pdbx_seq_one_letter_code
_entity_poly.pdbx_strand_id
1 'polypeptide(L)'
;FHFTSRKNWLNDPNGMVYYDGEYHLFFQHNPVSIKGGNKSWGHAVSKDMLHWEQLPHAILPYGGGTIYSGTGAVDHNNTLGKQKGEVKTILACFTLAKRPFYQALAYSTDKGRTFELFNEGKAIVPNQGLDHGERDPKLFWHEPTKKWIMALWVKKTLTDHDRRGRKKERYENIPNGPARVRFFTSDNLTDWTMASDFERKWAFECMDFVHLPVDGDPNNKKWLLYDANFDYEIGEFDGKTFTTDKKLGKGDFGRNFYAAQSFNNSPDGRTVIIGWMKK
;
A
#
# COMPACT_ATOMS: atom_id res chain seq x y z
N PHE A 1 -8.99 -16.83 -13.83
CA PHE A 1 -8.98 -15.51 -14.49
C PHE A 1 -7.82 -14.71 -13.93
N HIS A 2 -6.97 -14.17 -14.80
CA HIS A 2 -5.77 -13.47 -14.41
C HIS A 2 -5.60 -12.21 -15.25
N PHE A 3 -5.21 -11.12 -14.63
CA PHE A 3 -4.68 -9.96 -15.34
C PHE A 3 -3.20 -10.21 -15.62
N THR A 4 -2.76 -9.90 -16.85
CA THR A 4 -1.35 -9.82 -17.24
C THR A 4 -1.10 -8.53 -17.98
N SER A 5 0.05 -7.88 -17.76
CA SER A 5 0.44 -6.74 -18.59
C SER A 5 0.64 -7.16 -20.05
N ARG A 6 0.37 -6.26 -20.99
CA ARG A 6 0.54 -6.52 -22.42
C ARG A 6 1.97 -6.96 -22.79
N LYS A 7 2.97 -6.49 -22.04
CA LYS A 7 4.38 -6.88 -22.20
C LYS A 7 5.20 -6.52 -20.97
N ASN A 8 6.36 -7.12 -20.84
CA ASN A 8 7.38 -6.83 -19.84
C ASN A 8 7.02 -7.28 -18.42
N TRP A 9 7.87 -6.98 -17.45
CA TRP A 9 7.77 -7.42 -16.08
C TRP A 9 6.57 -6.79 -15.34
N LEU A 10 5.85 -7.63 -14.64
CA LEU A 10 4.79 -7.24 -13.71
C LEU A 10 4.99 -8.00 -12.39
N ASN A 11 4.74 -7.35 -11.26
CA ASN A 11 4.66 -8.00 -9.95
C ASN A 11 3.50 -7.44 -9.11
N ASP A 12 3.72 -6.96 -7.91
CA ASP A 12 2.70 -6.64 -6.91
C ASP A 12 1.53 -5.83 -7.46
N PRO A 13 0.29 -6.19 -7.14
CA PRO A 13 -0.85 -5.29 -7.30
C PRO A 13 -0.70 -4.09 -6.37
N ASN A 14 -1.17 -2.93 -6.79
CA ASN A 14 -1.08 -1.68 -6.06
C ASN A 14 -2.35 -0.86 -6.23
N GLY A 15 -2.55 0.10 -5.34
CA GLY A 15 -3.46 1.21 -5.55
C GLY A 15 -4.91 0.83 -5.82
N MET A 16 -5.32 -0.40 -5.49
CA MET A 16 -6.60 -0.95 -5.91
C MET A 16 -7.77 -0.18 -5.32
N VAL A 17 -8.60 0.38 -6.18
CA VAL A 17 -9.74 1.22 -5.81
C VAL A 17 -10.89 1.06 -6.80
N TYR A 18 -12.12 1.09 -6.28
CA TYR A 18 -13.31 1.21 -7.11
C TYR A 18 -13.80 2.65 -7.11
N TYR A 19 -14.06 3.19 -8.30
CA TYR A 19 -14.64 4.51 -8.44
C TYR A 19 -15.47 4.63 -9.73
N ASP A 20 -16.64 5.23 -9.61
CA ASP A 20 -17.53 5.59 -10.74
C ASP A 20 -17.80 4.46 -11.76
N GLY A 21 -18.07 3.26 -11.23
CA GLY A 21 -18.40 2.08 -12.06
C GLY A 21 -17.18 1.28 -12.53
N GLU A 22 -15.97 1.64 -12.16
CA GLU A 22 -14.75 0.94 -12.59
C GLU A 22 -13.87 0.52 -11.41
N TYR A 23 -13.32 -0.68 -11.51
CA TYR A 23 -12.22 -1.16 -10.67
C TYR A 23 -10.91 -0.73 -11.29
N HIS A 24 -10.08 -0.01 -10.54
CA HIS A 24 -8.73 0.38 -10.94
C HIS A 24 -7.73 -0.56 -10.30
N LEU A 25 -6.94 -1.23 -11.10
CA LEU A 25 -5.81 -2.07 -10.70
C LEU A 25 -4.53 -1.38 -11.16
N PHE A 26 -3.73 -0.94 -10.20
CA PHE A 26 -2.35 -0.56 -10.49
C PHE A 26 -1.44 -1.74 -10.16
N PHE A 27 -0.26 -1.75 -10.75
CA PHE A 27 0.67 -2.86 -10.56
C PHE A 27 2.12 -2.39 -10.75
N GLN A 28 3.02 -3.01 -10.03
CA GLN A 28 4.43 -2.83 -10.25
C GLN A 28 4.79 -3.28 -11.65
N HIS A 29 5.38 -2.38 -12.45
CA HIS A 29 5.69 -2.64 -13.86
C HIS A 29 7.08 -2.13 -14.22
N ASN A 30 7.88 -2.96 -14.91
CA ASN A 30 9.08 -2.48 -15.60
C ASN A 30 8.75 -2.27 -17.08
N PRO A 31 8.57 -1.05 -17.55
CA PRO A 31 8.09 -0.80 -18.92
C PRO A 31 9.08 -1.17 -20.03
N VAL A 32 10.34 -1.40 -19.68
CA VAL A 32 11.43 -1.59 -20.67
C VAL A 32 12.11 -2.96 -20.61
N SER A 33 11.74 -3.83 -19.66
CA SER A 33 12.39 -5.13 -19.49
C SER A 33 11.45 -6.20 -18.96
N ILE A 34 11.71 -7.46 -19.33
CA ILE A 34 11.10 -8.66 -18.77
C ILE A 34 11.66 -9.04 -17.38
N LYS A 35 12.61 -8.26 -16.85
CA LYS A 35 13.21 -8.46 -15.52
C LYS A 35 12.69 -7.40 -14.56
N GLY A 36 12.63 -7.75 -13.28
CA GLY A 36 12.35 -6.78 -12.21
C GLY A 36 13.34 -5.62 -12.20
N GLY A 37 12.91 -4.47 -11.66
CA GLY A 37 13.66 -3.21 -11.62
C GLY A 37 12.95 -2.09 -12.39
N ASN A 38 13.47 -0.87 -12.36
CA ASN A 38 12.92 0.33 -13.02
C ASN A 38 11.39 0.45 -12.85
N LYS A 39 10.92 0.27 -11.63
CA LYS A 39 9.50 0.10 -11.33
C LYS A 39 8.70 1.39 -11.49
N SER A 40 7.61 1.26 -12.19
CA SER A 40 6.54 2.24 -12.36
C SER A 40 5.23 1.64 -11.83
N TRP A 41 4.19 2.44 -11.68
CA TRP A 41 2.83 1.91 -11.58
C TRP A 41 2.21 1.81 -12.98
N GLY A 42 2.07 0.59 -13.49
CA GLY A 42 1.16 0.27 -14.57
C GLY A 42 -0.28 0.44 -14.09
N HIS A 43 -1.22 0.57 -15.01
CA HIS A 43 -2.62 0.80 -14.70
C HIS A 43 -3.54 0.01 -15.62
N ALA A 44 -4.58 -0.56 -15.07
CA ALA A 44 -5.68 -1.19 -15.81
C ALA A 44 -7.02 -0.91 -15.12
N VAL A 45 -8.09 -0.90 -15.92
CA VAL A 45 -9.47 -0.73 -15.44
C VAL A 45 -10.35 -1.88 -15.87
N SER A 46 -11.38 -2.16 -15.07
CA SER A 46 -12.38 -3.18 -15.36
C SER A 46 -13.73 -2.81 -14.74
N LYS A 47 -14.83 -3.20 -15.38
CA LYS A 47 -16.18 -3.09 -14.80
C LYS A 47 -16.59 -4.31 -13.99
N ASP A 48 -15.92 -5.45 -14.20
CA ASP A 48 -16.32 -6.77 -13.67
C ASP A 48 -15.16 -7.56 -13.04
N MET A 49 -13.94 -7.01 -12.98
CA MET A 49 -12.70 -7.64 -12.53
C MET A 49 -12.27 -8.88 -13.36
N LEU A 50 -12.91 -9.14 -14.47
CA LEU A 50 -12.60 -10.24 -15.39
C LEU A 50 -12.03 -9.73 -16.71
N HIS A 51 -12.60 -8.67 -17.26
CA HIS A 51 -12.18 -8.04 -18.50
C HIS A 51 -11.49 -6.73 -18.19
N TRP A 52 -10.19 -6.67 -18.49
CA TRP A 52 -9.33 -5.57 -18.14
C TRP A 52 -8.85 -4.80 -19.39
N GLU A 53 -8.93 -3.50 -19.31
CA GLU A 53 -8.30 -2.58 -20.23
C GLU A 53 -7.06 -1.96 -19.61
N GLN A 54 -5.88 -2.20 -20.19
CA GLN A 54 -4.64 -1.57 -19.73
C GLN A 54 -4.53 -0.16 -20.30
N LEU A 55 -4.40 0.79 -19.40
CA LEU A 55 -4.20 2.22 -19.65
C LEU A 55 -2.71 2.60 -19.69
N PRO A 56 -2.36 3.85 -20.00
CA PRO A 56 -1.03 4.39 -19.77
C PRO A 56 -0.60 4.25 -18.31
N HIS A 57 0.71 4.31 -18.04
CA HIS A 57 1.23 4.28 -16.68
C HIS A 57 0.67 5.44 -15.85
N ALA A 58 0.23 5.13 -14.64
CA ALA A 58 -0.25 6.15 -13.71
C ALA A 58 0.91 6.97 -13.11
N ILE A 59 2.01 6.29 -12.73
CA ILE A 59 3.15 6.94 -12.10
C ILE A 59 4.44 6.36 -12.69
N LEU A 60 5.28 7.24 -13.22
CA LEU A 60 6.61 6.91 -13.76
C LEU A 60 7.71 7.25 -12.74
N PRO A 61 8.89 6.64 -12.82
CA PRO A 61 10.04 7.01 -12.01
C PRO A 61 10.38 8.49 -12.11
N TYR A 62 10.74 9.10 -10.99
CA TYR A 62 11.14 10.50 -10.93
C TYR A 62 12.20 10.73 -9.84
N GLY A 63 12.87 11.87 -9.89
CA GLY A 63 13.80 12.30 -8.84
C GLY A 63 14.96 11.33 -8.56
N GLY A 64 15.26 10.42 -9.50
CA GLY A 64 16.29 9.38 -9.34
C GLY A 64 15.85 8.17 -8.52
N GLY A 65 14.55 8.03 -8.21
CA GLY A 65 13.95 6.86 -7.55
C GLY A 65 13.01 6.10 -8.49
N THR A 66 12.62 4.91 -8.08
CA THR A 66 11.57 4.10 -8.72
C THR A 66 10.34 4.00 -7.82
N ILE A 67 9.20 3.66 -8.40
CA ILE A 67 7.92 3.66 -7.69
C ILE A 67 7.68 2.26 -7.11
N TYR A 68 7.75 2.14 -5.77
CA TYR A 68 7.43 0.90 -5.07
C TYR A 68 5.96 0.83 -4.70
N SER A 69 5.57 -0.27 -4.06
CA SER A 69 4.19 -0.58 -3.73
C SER A 69 3.53 0.46 -2.83
N GLY A 70 2.23 0.44 -2.81
CA GLY A 70 1.38 1.32 -2.03
C GLY A 70 -0.08 1.13 -2.37
N THR A 71 -0.95 2.00 -1.89
CA THR A 71 -2.40 1.82 -1.97
C THR A 71 -3.14 3.00 -2.57
N GLY A 72 -4.33 2.75 -3.09
CA GLY A 72 -5.26 3.76 -3.59
C GLY A 72 -6.44 3.98 -2.64
N ALA A 73 -7.01 5.17 -2.68
CA ALA A 73 -8.23 5.51 -1.96
C ALA A 73 -9.02 6.59 -2.71
N VAL A 74 -10.30 6.75 -2.38
CA VAL A 74 -11.11 7.88 -2.85
C VAL A 74 -11.22 8.91 -1.72
N ASP A 75 -10.87 10.15 -2.01
CA ASP A 75 -11.06 11.28 -1.09
C ASP A 75 -12.50 11.81 -1.20
N HIS A 76 -13.43 11.11 -0.54
CA HIS A 76 -14.85 11.49 -0.56
C HIS A 76 -15.12 12.84 0.08
N ASN A 77 -14.29 13.24 1.04
CA ASN A 77 -14.48 14.46 1.84
C ASN A 77 -13.69 15.65 1.30
N ASN A 78 -12.97 15.47 0.18
CA ASN A 78 -12.09 16.48 -0.41
C ASN A 78 -11.07 17.06 0.60
N THR A 79 -10.51 16.19 1.43
CA THR A 79 -9.54 16.58 2.47
C THR A 79 -8.22 17.08 1.88
N LEU A 80 -7.83 16.57 0.71
CA LEU A 80 -6.66 17.06 -0.05
C LEU A 80 -6.94 18.40 -0.77
N GLY A 81 -8.23 18.80 -0.89
CA GLY A 81 -8.63 20.04 -1.56
C GLY A 81 -8.40 20.05 -3.08
N LYS A 82 -8.38 18.88 -3.74
CA LYS A 82 -8.10 18.75 -5.18
C LYS A 82 -9.31 18.40 -6.04
N GLN A 83 -10.46 18.16 -5.44
CA GLN A 83 -11.69 17.80 -6.17
C GLN A 83 -12.04 18.86 -7.22
N LYS A 84 -12.44 18.41 -8.41
CA LYS A 84 -12.93 19.25 -9.51
C LYS A 84 -14.40 18.92 -9.79
N GLY A 85 -15.31 19.85 -9.51
CA GLY A 85 -16.75 19.62 -9.67
C GLY A 85 -17.23 18.41 -8.83
N GLU A 86 -18.01 17.54 -9.42
CA GLU A 86 -18.56 16.33 -8.78
C GLU A 86 -17.57 15.15 -8.74
N VAL A 87 -16.47 15.23 -9.51
CA VAL A 87 -15.49 14.13 -9.60
C VAL A 87 -14.63 14.10 -8.34
N LYS A 88 -14.76 13.03 -7.56
CA LYS A 88 -13.94 12.82 -6.37
C LYS A 88 -12.48 12.55 -6.76
N THR A 89 -11.57 12.98 -5.90
CA THR A 89 -10.14 12.75 -6.09
C THR A 89 -9.80 11.28 -5.78
N ILE A 90 -9.16 10.60 -6.74
CA ILE A 90 -8.54 9.30 -6.48
C ILE A 90 -7.10 9.55 -6.02
N LEU A 91 -6.74 8.96 -4.90
CA LEU A 91 -5.42 9.05 -4.28
C LEU A 91 -4.59 7.82 -4.63
N ALA A 92 -3.30 8.01 -4.87
CA ALA A 92 -2.31 6.95 -5.00
C ALA A 92 -1.15 7.26 -4.04
N CYS A 93 -1.10 6.55 -2.91
CA CYS A 93 -0.04 6.68 -1.92
C CYS A 93 0.98 5.56 -2.15
N PHE A 94 2.24 5.92 -2.32
CA PHE A 94 3.29 4.98 -2.72
C PHE A 94 4.64 5.29 -2.08
N THR A 95 5.56 4.34 -2.17
CA THR A 95 6.94 4.55 -1.76
C THR A 95 7.80 4.99 -2.94
N LEU A 96 8.49 6.12 -2.80
CA LEU A 96 9.62 6.44 -3.70
C LEU A 96 10.88 5.74 -3.20
N ALA A 97 11.36 4.79 -3.99
CA ALA A 97 12.53 3.97 -3.66
C ALA A 97 13.84 4.67 -4.09
N LYS A 98 14.10 5.81 -3.47
CA LYS A 98 15.38 6.54 -3.46
C LYS A 98 15.86 6.57 -2.02
N ARG A 99 17.01 5.99 -1.74
CA ARG A 99 17.50 5.88 -0.35
C ARG A 99 17.87 7.22 0.27
N PRO A 100 17.39 7.50 1.49
CA PRO A 100 16.41 6.73 2.25
C PRO A 100 15.01 6.82 1.61
N PHE A 101 14.25 5.71 1.63
CA PHE A 101 12.91 5.65 1.05
C PHE A 101 11.95 6.57 1.81
N TYR A 102 10.97 7.13 1.10
CA TYR A 102 9.90 7.93 1.71
C TYR A 102 8.55 7.66 1.04
N GLN A 103 7.48 8.07 1.70
CA GLN A 103 6.14 7.91 1.17
C GLN A 103 5.72 9.20 0.47
N ALA A 104 5.16 9.05 -0.72
CA ALA A 104 4.69 10.13 -1.57
C ALA A 104 3.24 9.91 -1.99
N LEU A 105 2.62 10.94 -2.53
CA LEU A 105 1.24 10.93 -2.97
C LEU A 105 1.15 11.43 -4.42
N ALA A 106 0.34 10.74 -5.22
CA ALA A 106 -0.20 11.24 -6.47
C ALA A 106 -1.72 11.24 -6.39
N TYR A 107 -2.38 12.00 -7.26
CA TYR A 107 -3.83 12.12 -7.28
C TYR A 107 -4.36 12.27 -8.70
N SER A 108 -5.60 11.85 -8.89
CA SER A 108 -6.35 12.02 -10.13
C SER A 108 -7.65 12.77 -9.86
N THR A 109 -8.00 13.69 -10.78
CA THR A 109 -9.24 14.45 -10.78
C THR A 109 -10.09 14.22 -12.03
N ASP A 110 -9.74 13.18 -12.80
CA ASP A 110 -10.35 12.80 -14.08
C ASP A 110 -10.77 11.32 -14.11
N LYS A 111 -11.27 10.83 -12.98
CA LYS A 111 -11.70 9.43 -12.80
C LYS A 111 -10.57 8.43 -13.04
N GLY A 112 -9.35 8.77 -12.63
CA GLY A 112 -8.18 7.89 -12.72
C GLY A 112 -7.55 7.81 -14.11
N ARG A 113 -7.86 8.67 -15.06
CA ARG A 113 -7.26 8.62 -16.39
C ARG A 113 -5.83 9.15 -16.40
N THR A 114 -5.57 10.18 -15.60
CA THR A 114 -4.22 10.72 -15.38
C THR A 114 -3.95 10.94 -13.89
N PHE A 115 -2.68 10.93 -13.52
CA PHE A 115 -2.22 11.18 -12.16
C PHE A 115 -1.17 12.27 -12.13
N GLU A 116 -1.35 13.20 -11.19
CA GLU A 116 -0.41 14.28 -10.91
C GLU A 116 0.31 13.99 -9.58
N LEU A 117 1.62 14.22 -9.53
CA LEU A 117 2.38 14.13 -8.28
C LEU A 117 1.96 15.27 -7.33
N PHE A 118 1.51 14.93 -6.15
CA PHE A 118 1.25 15.94 -5.13
C PHE A 118 2.58 16.56 -4.65
N ASN A 119 2.62 17.89 -4.54
CA ASN A 119 3.79 18.64 -4.10
C ASN A 119 5.10 18.18 -4.81
N GLU A 120 5.02 18.02 -6.14
CA GLU A 120 6.16 17.58 -6.99
C GLU A 120 6.73 16.21 -6.59
N GLY A 121 5.93 15.38 -5.92
CA GLY A 121 6.35 14.06 -5.43
C GLY A 121 7.28 14.10 -4.22
N LYS A 122 7.33 15.21 -3.49
CA LYS A 122 8.03 15.31 -2.22
C LYS A 122 7.37 14.41 -1.16
N ALA A 123 8.13 14.09 -0.12
CA ALA A 123 7.64 13.25 0.96
C ALA A 123 6.43 13.84 1.67
N ILE A 124 5.34 13.06 1.79
CA ILE A 124 4.26 13.32 2.74
C ILE A 124 4.57 12.67 4.10
N VAL A 125 5.24 11.50 4.08
CA VAL A 125 5.83 10.87 5.27
C VAL A 125 7.30 10.61 4.94
N PRO A 126 8.24 11.36 5.56
CA PRO A 126 9.67 11.14 5.37
C PRO A 126 10.11 9.82 5.99
N ASN A 127 11.29 9.34 5.61
CA ASN A 127 11.92 8.19 6.26
C ASN A 127 12.02 8.42 7.77
N GLN A 128 11.66 7.41 8.55
CA GLN A 128 11.59 7.50 10.01
C GLN A 128 12.93 7.22 10.70
N GLY A 129 13.97 6.97 9.92
CA GLY A 129 15.32 6.72 10.43
C GLY A 129 15.51 5.33 11.06
N LEU A 130 14.58 4.39 10.83
CA LEU A 130 14.67 3.04 11.37
C LEU A 130 15.23 2.04 10.35
N ASP A 131 14.97 2.24 9.08
CA ASP A 131 15.53 1.46 7.96
C ASP A 131 15.54 2.35 6.71
N HIS A 132 16.51 2.18 5.83
CA HIS A 132 16.54 2.91 4.56
C HIS A 132 15.42 2.51 3.60
N GLY A 133 14.76 1.39 3.85
CA GLY A 133 13.78 0.77 2.96
C GLY A 133 12.37 0.67 3.53
N GLU A 134 11.98 1.60 4.41
CA GLU A 134 10.60 1.74 4.90
C GLU A 134 9.64 1.91 3.73
N ARG A 135 8.59 1.07 3.62
CA ARG A 135 7.81 0.99 2.38
C ARG A 135 6.41 0.42 2.52
N ASP A 136 5.70 0.47 1.40
CA ASP A 136 4.41 -0.16 1.15
C ASP A 136 3.29 0.41 2.04
N PRO A 137 2.97 1.72 1.92
CA PRO A 137 1.97 2.37 2.74
C PRO A 137 0.57 1.84 2.41
N LYS A 138 -0.19 1.43 3.43
CA LYS A 138 -1.63 1.21 3.35
C LYS A 138 -2.35 2.47 3.82
N LEU A 139 -3.03 3.14 2.91
CA LEU A 139 -3.82 4.35 3.16
C LEU A 139 -5.31 4.03 3.20
N PHE A 140 -6.04 4.51 4.21
CA PHE A 140 -7.49 4.41 4.27
C PHE A 140 -8.10 5.48 5.17
N TRP A 141 -9.37 5.80 4.94
CA TRP A 141 -10.17 6.67 5.81
C TRP A 141 -10.77 5.87 6.96
N HIS A 142 -10.55 6.33 8.18
CA HIS A 142 -11.13 5.72 9.39
C HIS A 142 -12.34 6.52 9.84
N GLU A 143 -13.52 6.04 9.46
CA GLU A 143 -14.78 6.75 9.66
C GLU A 143 -15.08 7.12 11.13
N PRO A 144 -14.83 6.24 12.13
CA PRO A 144 -15.10 6.58 13.53
C PRO A 144 -14.30 7.78 14.06
N THR A 145 -13.05 7.95 13.64
CA THR A 145 -12.19 9.05 14.09
C THR A 145 -12.14 10.23 13.12
N LYS A 146 -12.78 10.09 11.94
CA LYS A 146 -12.74 11.09 10.86
C LYS A 146 -11.30 11.49 10.49
N LYS A 147 -10.43 10.48 10.37
CA LYS A 147 -9.01 10.68 10.02
C LYS A 147 -8.55 9.71 8.94
N TRP A 148 -7.58 10.17 8.18
CA TRP A 148 -6.77 9.29 7.35
C TRP A 148 -5.79 8.51 8.22
N ILE A 149 -5.67 7.23 7.92
CA ILE A 149 -4.71 6.33 8.55
C ILE A 149 -3.73 5.85 7.49
N MET A 150 -2.46 5.82 7.85
CA MET A 150 -1.43 5.13 7.07
C MET A 150 -0.78 4.07 7.93
N ALA A 151 -0.82 2.82 7.48
CA ALA A 151 -0.03 1.73 8.04
C ALA A 151 1.20 1.53 7.14
N LEU A 152 2.40 1.66 7.71
CA LEU A 152 3.67 1.59 6.98
C LEU A 152 4.53 0.46 7.52
N TRP A 153 5.01 -0.43 6.64
CA TRP A 153 5.99 -1.43 7.04
C TRP A 153 7.36 -0.81 7.25
N VAL A 154 7.91 -1.06 8.45
CA VAL A 154 9.23 -0.58 8.87
C VAL A 154 10.01 -1.75 9.42
N LYS A 155 10.99 -2.21 8.66
CA LYS A 155 11.92 -3.24 9.13
C LYS A 155 13.12 -2.59 9.75
N LYS A 156 13.43 -2.99 10.96
CA LYS A 156 14.71 -2.73 11.53
C LYS A 156 15.71 -3.79 11.09
N THR A 157 16.62 -3.43 10.20
CA THR A 157 17.68 -4.33 9.76
C THR A 157 18.99 -3.91 10.41
N LEU A 158 19.48 -4.72 11.35
CA LEU A 158 20.86 -4.68 11.79
C LEU A 158 21.57 -5.95 11.29
N THR A 159 21.87 -5.99 10.01
CA THR A 159 22.93 -6.85 9.50
C THR A 159 24.06 -5.92 9.07
N ASP A 160 25.24 -6.09 9.63
CA ASP A 160 26.43 -5.28 9.30
C ASP A 160 26.83 -5.40 7.82
N HIS A 161 26.26 -6.37 7.12
CA HIS A 161 26.55 -6.70 5.73
C HIS A 161 25.28 -6.99 4.93
N ASP A 162 25.28 -6.58 3.68
CA ASP A 162 24.25 -7.03 2.73
C ASP A 162 24.49 -8.51 2.31
N ARG A 163 23.56 -9.08 1.53
CA ARG A 163 23.70 -10.48 1.03
C ARG A 163 24.94 -10.72 0.17
N ARG A 164 25.66 -9.66 -0.22
CA ARG A 164 26.90 -9.71 -1.00
C ARG A 164 28.14 -9.43 -0.13
N GLY A 165 27.99 -9.42 1.20
CA GLY A 165 29.08 -9.19 2.14
C GLY A 165 29.57 -7.75 2.24
N ARG A 166 28.87 -6.78 1.66
CA ARG A 166 29.25 -5.37 1.74
C ARG A 166 28.77 -4.76 3.06
N LYS A 167 29.66 -3.98 3.70
CA LYS A 167 29.33 -3.26 4.93
C LYS A 167 28.14 -2.32 4.68
N LYS A 168 27.09 -2.44 5.49
CA LYS A 168 25.95 -1.52 5.46
C LYS A 168 26.26 -0.32 6.36
N GLU A 169 25.81 0.87 5.94
CA GLU A 169 25.79 2.04 6.81
C GLU A 169 24.94 1.72 8.05
N ARG A 170 25.52 1.93 9.22
CA ARG A 170 24.83 1.76 10.50
C ARG A 170 24.01 3.02 10.77
N TYR A 171 22.76 2.84 11.14
CA TYR A 171 22.07 3.81 11.96
C TYR A 171 22.58 3.66 13.38
N GLU A 172 23.50 4.54 13.79
CA GLU A 172 24.03 4.55 15.16
C GLU A 172 22.88 4.84 16.13
N ASN A 173 22.82 4.05 17.20
CA ASN A 173 21.89 4.20 18.33
C ASN A 173 20.45 3.68 18.20
N ILE A 174 20.12 2.83 17.26
CA ILE A 174 18.81 2.19 17.24
C ILE A 174 18.89 0.75 17.77
N PRO A 175 18.25 0.40 18.90
CA PRO A 175 18.32 -0.96 19.47
C PRO A 175 17.75 -2.01 18.49
N ASN A 176 18.28 -3.22 18.46
CA ASN A 176 17.75 -4.34 17.66
C ASN A 176 16.29 -4.62 18.04
N GLY A 177 15.41 -4.77 17.06
CA GLY A 177 14.01 -5.05 17.31
C GLY A 177 13.33 -5.79 16.15
N PRO A 178 12.12 -6.32 16.37
CA PRO A 178 11.33 -6.95 15.32
C PRO A 178 10.95 -5.95 14.22
N ALA A 179 10.53 -6.47 13.09
CA ALA A 179 9.81 -5.67 12.10
C ALA A 179 8.54 -5.09 12.74
N ARG A 180 8.06 -3.99 12.21
CA ARG A 180 6.87 -3.32 12.72
C ARG A 180 6.02 -2.76 11.60
N VAL A 181 4.75 -2.59 11.90
CA VAL A 181 3.83 -1.74 11.16
C VAL A 181 3.65 -0.48 11.98
N ARG A 182 4.05 0.67 11.43
CA ARG A 182 3.88 1.97 12.05
C ARG A 182 2.60 2.61 11.55
N PHE A 183 1.75 3.00 12.48
CA PHE A 183 0.53 3.73 12.19
C PHE A 183 0.74 5.23 12.30
N PHE A 184 0.19 5.95 11.32
CA PHE A 184 0.13 7.40 11.30
C PHE A 184 -1.32 7.84 11.13
N THR A 185 -1.63 9.05 11.63
CA THR A 185 -2.93 9.70 11.44
C THR A 185 -2.76 11.06 10.78
N SER A 186 -3.73 11.48 9.96
CA SER A 186 -3.77 12.80 9.34
C SER A 186 -5.21 13.28 9.16
N ASP A 187 -5.43 14.58 9.26
CA ASP A 187 -6.70 15.23 8.93
C ASP A 187 -6.77 15.66 7.45
N ASN A 188 -5.62 15.83 6.79
CA ASN A 188 -5.51 16.52 5.49
C ASN A 188 -4.62 15.82 4.46
N LEU A 189 -4.13 14.59 4.74
CA LEU A 189 -3.22 13.81 3.88
C LEU A 189 -1.80 14.39 3.74
N THR A 190 -1.51 15.53 4.32
CA THR A 190 -0.21 16.22 4.22
C THR A 190 0.54 16.24 5.54
N ASP A 191 -0.17 16.45 6.63
CA ASP A 191 0.39 16.54 7.98
C ASP A 191 0.13 15.23 8.72
N TRP A 192 1.17 14.43 8.87
CA TRP A 192 1.08 13.10 9.44
C TRP A 192 1.71 13.05 10.83
N THR A 193 0.96 12.49 11.77
CA THR A 193 1.41 12.27 13.15
C THR A 193 1.55 10.76 13.40
N MET A 194 2.70 10.33 13.89
CA MET A 194 2.93 8.95 14.32
C MET A 194 2.01 8.65 15.51
N ALA A 195 1.25 7.56 15.41
CA ALA A 195 0.28 7.13 16.41
C ALA A 195 0.80 5.96 17.26
N SER A 196 1.22 4.86 16.62
CA SER A 196 1.70 3.66 17.33
C SER A 196 2.59 2.79 16.45
N ASP A 197 3.29 1.86 17.07
CA ASP A 197 4.00 0.76 16.42
C ASP A 197 3.39 -0.58 16.83
N PHE A 198 3.10 -1.41 15.85
CA PHE A 198 2.72 -2.81 16.01
C PHE A 198 3.91 -3.70 15.65
N GLU A 199 4.60 -4.22 16.66
CA GLU A 199 5.84 -4.99 16.49
C GLU A 199 5.57 -6.48 16.40
N ARG A 200 5.97 -7.12 15.30
CA ARG A 200 5.85 -8.56 15.07
C ARG A 200 7.01 -9.10 14.26
N LYS A 201 7.50 -10.28 14.63
CA LYS A 201 8.57 -10.97 13.90
C LYS A 201 8.12 -11.44 12.51
N TRP A 202 6.84 -11.75 12.37
CA TRP A 202 6.27 -12.24 11.10
C TRP A 202 6.05 -11.12 10.09
N ALA A 203 5.82 -9.89 10.54
CA ALA A 203 5.47 -8.77 9.65
C ALA A 203 6.55 -8.53 8.59
N PHE A 204 6.18 -8.67 7.34
CA PHE A 204 7.04 -8.50 6.19
C PHE A 204 6.30 -7.69 5.11
N GLU A 205 6.93 -6.91 4.33
CA GLU A 205 6.45 -5.97 3.31
C GLU A 205 5.00 -6.14 2.77
N CYS A 206 4.52 -5.16 2.00
CA CYS A 206 3.20 -5.18 1.36
C CYS A 206 2.05 -5.47 2.34
N MET A 207 2.09 -4.80 3.50
CA MET A 207 1.03 -4.95 4.51
C MET A 207 -0.30 -4.45 3.97
N ASP A 208 -1.36 -5.21 4.22
CA ASP A 208 -2.72 -4.73 4.04
C ASP A 208 -3.51 -4.80 5.35
N PHE A 209 -4.48 -3.91 5.51
CA PHE A 209 -5.24 -3.76 6.75
C PHE A 209 -6.70 -3.50 6.42
N VAL A 210 -7.56 -4.46 6.73
CA VAL A 210 -8.96 -4.46 6.32
C VAL A 210 -9.91 -4.76 7.47
N HIS A 211 -11.10 -4.14 7.45
CA HIS A 211 -12.14 -4.32 8.44
C HIS A 211 -13.22 -5.25 7.91
N LEU A 212 -13.29 -6.48 8.42
CA LEU A 212 -14.09 -7.56 7.86
C LEU A 212 -15.16 -8.05 8.83
N PRO A 213 -16.35 -8.47 8.33
CA PRO A 213 -17.34 -9.14 9.14
C PRO A 213 -16.84 -10.54 9.56
N VAL A 214 -17.03 -10.88 10.81
CA VAL A 214 -16.77 -12.23 11.34
C VAL A 214 -17.98 -13.12 11.01
N ASP A 215 -17.73 -14.26 10.37
CA ASP A 215 -18.76 -15.21 9.95
C ASP A 215 -19.90 -14.58 9.13
N GLY A 216 -19.59 -13.49 8.42
CA GLY A 216 -20.56 -12.76 7.60
C GLY A 216 -21.48 -11.81 8.38
N ASP A 217 -21.34 -11.67 9.70
CA ASP A 217 -22.14 -10.75 10.50
C ASP A 217 -21.65 -9.30 10.35
N PRO A 218 -22.44 -8.40 9.70
CA PRO A 218 -22.04 -7.01 9.48
C PRO A 218 -21.93 -6.19 10.78
N ASN A 219 -22.51 -6.67 11.90
CA ASN A 219 -22.46 -6.01 13.19
C ASN A 219 -21.28 -6.48 14.05
N ASN A 220 -20.63 -7.59 13.67
CA ASN A 220 -19.44 -8.12 14.33
C ASN A 220 -18.27 -8.06 13.35
N LYS A 221 -17.55 -6.94 13.34
CA LYS A 221 -16.40 -6.76 12.46
C LYS A 221 -15.11 -6.74 13.25
N LYS A 222 -14.05 -7.26 12.65
CA LYS A 222 -12.69 -7.23 13.19
C LYS A 222 -11.72 -6.71 12.12
N TRP A 223 -10.62 -6.18 12.57
CA TRP A 223 -9.52 -5.79 11.70
C TRP A 223 -8.60 -6.97 11.46
N LEU A 224 -8.28 -7.19 10.19
CA LEU A 224 -7.31 -8.18 9.72
C LEU A 224 -6.08 -7.42 9.21
N LEU A 225 -4.93 -7.64 9.84
CA LEU A 225 -3.62 -7.19 9.36
C LEU A 225 -2.89 -8.39 8.79
N TYR A 226 -2.46 -8.32 7.53
CA TYR A 226 -1.69 -9.39 6.90
C TYR A 226 -0.50 -8.83 6.11
N ASP A 227 0.49 -9.70 5.89
CA ASP A 227 1.72 -9.38 5.16
C ASP A 227 1.75 -9.95 3.74
N ALA A 228 2.86 -9.73 3.03
CA ALA A 228 3.07 -10.21 1.66
C ALA A 228 2.91 -11.73 1.49
N ASN A 229 3.14 -12.53 2.53
CA ASN A 229 3.01 -13.99 2.52
C ASN A 229 1.64 -14.47 3.00
N PHE A 230 0.76 -13.55 3.32
CA PHE A 230 -0.54 -13.75 3.93
C PHE A 230 -0.48 -14.42 5.32
N ASP A 231 0.58 -14.13 6.07
CA ASP A 231 0.60 -14.33 7.50
C ASP A 231 -0.20 -13.19 8.15
N TYR A 232 -1.08 -13.48 9.13
CA TYR A 232 -2.00 -12.47 9.63
C TYR A 232 -2.33 -12.59 11.12
N GLU A 233 -2.75 -11.46 11.70
CA GLU A 233 -3.44 -11.40 13.00
C GLU A 233 -4.77 -10.66 12.87
N ILE A 234 -5.76 -11.07 13.71
CA ILE A 234 -7.07 -10.45 13.80
C ILE A 234 -7.17 -9.69 15.12
N GLY A 235 -7.84 -8.53 15.12
CA GLY A 235 -7.95 -7.71 16.32
C GLY A 235 -8.87 -6.52 16.22
N GLU A 236 -8.67 -5.58 17.14
CA GLU A 236 -9.39 -4.31 17.21
C GLU A 236 -8.46 -3.15 16.85
N PHE A 237 -9.01 -2.11 16.23
CA PHE A 237 -8.30 -0.89 15.92
C PHE A 237 -9.15 0.32 16.28
N ASP A 238 -8.61 1.21 17.10
CA ASP A 238 -9.29 2.41 17.60
C ASP A 238 -9.03 3.67 16.78
N GLY A 239 -8.34 3.54 15.65
CA GLY A 239 -7.88 4.64 14.81
C GLY A 239 -6.44 5.08 15.11
N LYS A 240 -5.79 4.46 16.10
CA LYS A 240 -4.40 4.72 16.49
C LYS A 240 -3.61 3.46 16.76
N THR A 241 -4.23 2.52 17.50
CA THR A 241 -3.56 1.32 18.00
C THR A 241 -4.29 0.07 17.57
N PHE A 242 -3.55 -0.87 16.99
CA PHE A 242 -4.05 -2.21 16.68
C PHE A 242 -3.69 -3.17 17.81
N THR A 243 -4.70 -3.84 18.35
CA THR A 243 -4.56 -4.81 19.46
C THR A 243 -5.09 -6.16 19.07
N THR A 244 -4.36 -7.24 19.40
CA THR A 244 -4.72 -8.62 19.04
C THR A 244 -4.48 -9.57 20.20
N ASP A 245 -5.02 -10.78 20.11
CA ASP A 245 -4.70 -11.90 21.00
C ASP A 245 -3.36 -12.58 20.68
N LYS A 246 -2.62 -12.04 19.68
CA LYS A 246 -1.33 -12.55 19.18
C LYS A 246 -1.40 -13.93 18.52
N LYS A 247 -2.58 -14.35 18.11
CA LYS A 247 -2.76 -15.61 17.39
C LYS A 247 -2.44 -15.41 15.93
N LEU A 248 -1.28 -15.93 15.49
CA LEU A 248 -0.86 -15.90 14.09
C LEU A 248 -1.68 -16.91 13.28
N GLY A 249 -2.29 -16.42 12.21
CA GLY A 249 -2.92 -17.23 11.18
C GLY A 249 -2.15 -17.20 9.87
N LYS A 250 -2.53 -18.07 8.93
CA LYS A 250 -2.01 -18.12 7.57
C LYS A 250 -3.16 -18.19 6.59
N GLY A 251 -3.21 -17.24 5.65
CA GLY A 251 -4.33 -17.11 4.70
C GLY A 251 -4.10 -17.82 3.37
N ASP A 252 -2.85 -18.14 3.02
CA ASP A 252 -2.52 -18.89 1.81
C ASP A 252 -1.54 -20.03 2.10
N PHE A 253 -1.84 -21.21 1.57
CA PHE A 253 -1.01 -22.41 1.68
C PHE A 253 -0.36 -22.78 0.34
N GLY A 254 -0.58 -21.99 -0.69
CA GLY A 254 0.04 -22.12 -2.00
C GLY A 254 1.49 -21.64 -2.02
N ARG A 255 2.14 -21.81 -3.18
CA ARG A 255 3.54 -21.43 -3.37
C ARG A 255 3.70 -20.04 -3.96
N ASN A 256 2.68 -19.54 -4.61
CA ASN A 256 2.82 -18.46 -5.58
C ASN A 256 1.98 -17.20 -5.27
N PHE A 257 1.07 -17.24 -4.32
CA PHE A 257 0.30 -16.07 -3.91
C PHE A 257 1.16 -15.15 -3.05
N TYR A 258 1.32 -13.90 -3.46
CA TYR A 258 2.23 -12.95 -2.81
C TYR A 258 1.75 -11.50 -2.96
N ALA A 259 2.14 -10.65 -2.01
CA ALA A 259 1.92 -9.20 -2.03
C ALA A 259 0.46 -8.79 -2.33
N ALA A 260 -0.48 -9.55 -1.76
CA ALA A 260 -1.89 -9.33 -1.97
C ALA A 260 -2.36 -8.00 -1.38
N GLN A 261 -3.25 -7.33 -2.10
CA GLN A 261 -3.93 -6.13 -1.61
C GLN A 261 -5.43 -6.21 -1.85
N SER A 262 -6.19 -5.48 -1.03
CA SER A 262 -7.63 -5.34 -1.14
C SER A 262 -8.02 -4.10 -1.95
N PHE A 263 -9.16 -4.20 -2.66
CA PHE A 263 -9.81 -3.02 -3.25
C PHE A 263 -10.36 -2.10 -2.16
N ASN A 264 -10.04 -0.83 -2.27
CA ASN A 264 -10.69 0.22 -1.48
C ASN A 264 -12.01 0.62 -2.17
N ASN A 265 -13.04 0.92 -1.38
CA ASN A 265 -14.31 1.45 -1.85
C ASN A 265 -15.13 0.52 -2.75
N SER A 266 -15.08 -0.82 -2.55
CA SER A 266 -15.92 -1.75 -3.30
C SER A 266 -17.41 -1.45 -3.16
N PRO A 267 -18.20 -1.46 -4.27
CA PRO A 267 -19.56 -0.92 -4.28
C PRO A 267 -20.59 -1.79 -3.56
N ASP A 268 -20.33 -3.08 -3.40
CA ASP A 268 -21.25 -4.10 -2.87
C ASP A 268 -20.89 -4.55 -1.45
N GLY A 269 -19.96 -3.82 -0.78
CA GLY A 269 -19.51 -4.13 0.58
C GLY A 269 -18.62 -5.36 0.69
N ARG A 270 -18.32 -6.06 -0.41
CA ARG A 270 -17.35 -7.15 -0.42
C ARG A 270 -15.93 -6.60 -0.32
N THR A 271 -15.07 -7.35 0.33
CA THR A 271 -13.62 -7.15 0.24
C THR A 271 -13.05 -8.13 -0.76
N VAL A 272 -12.55 -7.60 -1.88
CA VAL A 272 -11.89 -8.39 -2.91
C VAL A 272 -10.39 -8.18 -2.82
N ILE A 273 -9.64 -9.28 -2.80
CA ILE A 273 -8.19 -9.29 -2.68
C ILE A 273 -7.60 -9.87 -3.96
N ILE A 274 -6.58 -9.21 -4.49
CA ILE A 274 -5.77 -9.73 -5.61
C ILE A 274 -4.33 -9.85 -5.14
N GLY A 275 -3.70 -10.99 -5.42
CA GLY A 275 -2.28 -11.25 -5.16
C GLY A 275 -1.48 -11.42 -6.44
N TRP A 276 -0.19 -11.16 -6.38
CA TRP A 276 0.73 -11.51 -7.44
C TRP A 276 0.99 -13.00 -7.44
N MET A 277 0.78 -13.64 -8.59
CA MET A 277 1.18 -15.02 -8.80
C MET A 277 2.69 -15.07 -9.09
N LYS A 278 3.48 -15.24 -8.04
CA LYS A 278 4.96 -15.18 -8.01
C LYS A 278 5.59 -16.44 -8.60
N LYS A 279 5.01 -17.06 -9.65
CA LYS A 279 5.62 -18.19 -10.31
C LYS A 279 5.35 -19.56 -9.68
#